data_481f47ecbdaefd47b8b387acb9b94c35
#
_entry.id   481f47ecbdaefd47b8b387acb9b94c35
#
_cell.length_a   1.000
_cell.length_b   1.000
_cell.length_c   1.000
_cell.angle_alpha   90.00
_cell.angle_beta   90.00
_cell.angle_gamma   90.00
#
_symmetry.space_group_name_H-M   'P 1'
#
loop_
_entity.id
_entity.type
_entity.pdbx_description
1 polymer ?
#
loop_
_entity_poly.entity_id
_entity_poly.type
_entity_poly.pdbx_seq_one_letter_code
_entity_poly.pdbx_strand_id
1 'polypeptide(L)'
;MTSLRTVSKHPEQLETTPLIAESHHYDDPLAPQKLVFLEAVNQQRCVINSPQRNSQLTNTIPFFIVLLVMAFYTLFGFISEHINYKRHFQSMVEKVEAKYSNELNLNAPTLKYVNTYRPYFGKKNINYWDYIKAYNSGEFFTDGQYEKYLVIGWLIFFPGFLWLFGYLSFFTPPVYLIADRQRGILYSYGMGKVRLTRYKEAQFGYAGNMLAIKLYGINEKTGQLKTILYRPNVSHYSSFLTSTDSENHRFITFLNAYMQQGRDAVSPVDYQARKPFLSFGKNPLPADFEQQVEQILAKLDQEKKHHA
;
A
#
# COMPACT_ATOMS: atom_id res chain seq x y z
N MET A 1 -34.76 -4.11 8.99
CA MET A 1 -34.75 -3.32 7.74
C MET A 1 -33.39 -2.67 7.63
N THR A 2 -32.47 -3.25 6.86
CA THR A 2 -31.16 -2.69 6.58
C THR A 2 -31.32 -1.58 5.55
N SER A 3 -31.34 -0.32 6.01
CA SER A 3 -31.28 0.80 5.08
C SER A 3 -29.97 0.70 4.29
N LEU A 4 -30.07 0.63 2.98
CA LEU A 4 -28.92 0.79 2.07
C LEU A 4 -28.29 2.17 2.35
N ARG A 5 -27.20 2.18 3.13
CA ARG A 5 -26.45 3.38 3.46
C ARG A 5 -25.82 3.91 2.17
N THR A 6 -26.29 5.04 1.72
CA THR A 6 -25.81 5.67 0.48
C THR A 6 -24.34 6.02 0.60
N VAL A 7 -23.54 5.59 -0.36
CA VAL A 7 -22.12 5.94 -0.45
C VAL A 7 -22.00 7.41 -0.81
N SER A 8 -21.78 8.29 0.17
CA SER A 8 -21.49 9.69 -0.11
C SER A 8 -20.10 9.81 -0.73
N LYS A 9 -20.03 10.33 -1.96
CA LYS A 9 -18.77 10.65 -2.64
C LYS A 9 -18.10 11.93 -2.09
N HIS A 10 -18.88 12.79 -1.44
CA HIS A 10 -18.42 14.08 -0.93
C HIS A 10 -18.50 14.11 0.59
N PRO A 11 -17.40 14.43 1.29
CA PRO A 11 -17.37 14.52 2.75
C PRO A 11 -18.42 15.48 3.34
N GLU A 12 -18.81 16.49 2.59
CA GLU A 12 -19.77 17.52 2.99
C GLU A 12 -21.22 17.01 3.04
N GLN A 13 -21.53 16.00 2.22
CA GLN A 13 -22.87 15.41 2.10
C GLN A 13 -23.09 14.20 3.03
N LEU A 14 -22.12 13.89 3.90
CA LEU A 14 -22.25 12.79 4.83
C LEU A 14 -23.30 13.14 5.89
N GLU A 15 -24.34 12.30 6.02
CA GLU A 15 -25.22 12.35 7.17
C GLU A 15 -24.43 12.06 8.43
N THR A 16 -24.39 13.01 9.35
CA THR A 16 -23.56 12.93 10.54
C THR A 16 -24.36 13.04 11.82
N THR A 17 -23.89 12.30 12.82
CA THR A 17 -24.40 12.37 14.20
C THR A 17 -23.29 12.96 15.08
N PRO A 18 -23.64 13.84 16.05
CA PRO A 18 -22.68 14.32 17.03
C PRO A 18 -22.09 13.15 17.83
N LEU A 19 -20.77 13.07 17.92
CA LEU A 19 -20.09 11.99 18.64
C LEU A 19 -20.47 11.99 20.13
N ILE A 20 -20.60 13.17 20.74
CA ILE A 20 -20.91 13.33 22.14
C ILE A 20 -22.35 12.92 22.53
N ALA A 21 -23.26 12.81 21.54
CA ALA A 21 -24.63 12.36 21.76
C ALA A 21 -24.74 10.84 21.98
N GLU A 22 -23.73 10.10 21.61
CA GLU A 22 -23.68 8.65 21.80
C GLU A 22 -23.27 8.28 23.24
N SER A 23 -23.56 7.03 23.60
CA SER A 23 -23.21 6.50 24.91
C SER A 23 -21.72 6.64 25.21
N HIS A 24 -21.39 6.99 26.42
CA HIS A 24 -20.04 7.06 26.99
C HIS A 24 -19.79 5.95 28.04
N HIS A 25 -20.71 5.00 28.14
CA HIS A 25 -20.56 3.83 28.99
C HIS A 25 -19.90 2.71 28.20
N TYR A 26 -18.68 2.36 28.59
CA TYR A 26 -17.88 1.33 27.93
C TYR A 26 -17.74 0.13 28.85
N ASP A 27 -18.52 -0.91 28.57
CA ASP A 27 -18.58 -2.14 29.36
C ASP A 27 -17.83 -3.33 28.72
N ASP A 28 -17.04 -3.08 27.70
CA ASP A 28 -16.37 -4.16 26.98
C ASP A 28 -15.22 -4.73 27.83
N PRO A 29 -15.27 -6.00 28.22
CA PRO A 29 -14.22 -6.63 29.02
C PRO A 29 -12.96 -6.95 28.21
N LEU A 30 -12.90 -6.58 26.93
CA LEU A 30 -11.75 -6.87 26.09
C LEU A 30 -10.51 -6.11 26.58
N ALA A 31 -9.46 -6.88 26.85
CA ALA A 31 -8.16 -6.29 27.11
C ALA A 31 -7.71 -5.37 25.97
N PRO A 32 -7.04 -4.24 26.24
CA PRO A 32 -6.58 -3.28 25.21
C PRO A 32 -5.86 -3.92 24.04
N GLN A 33 -5.14 -5.02 24.26
CA GLN A 33 -4.43 -5.77 23.24
C GLN A 33 -5.35 -6.40 22.18
N LYS A 34 -6.61 -6.61 22.49
CA LYS A 34 -7.61 -7.20 21.59
C LYS A 34 -8.39 -6.16 20.79
N LEU A 35 -8.21 -4.88 21.09
CA LEU A 35 -8.87 -3.80 20.38
C LEU A 35 -8.06 -3.44 19.13
N VAL A 36 -8.56 -3.82 17.96
CA VAL A 36 -7.86 -3.66 16.67
C VAL A 36 -7.57 -2.21 16.34
N PHE A 37 -8.47 -1.32 16.76
CA PHE A 37 -8.32 0.11 16.51
C PHE A 37 -7.32 0.79 17.45
N LEU A 38 -6.92 0.15 18.57
CA LEU A 38 -6.12 0.80 19.58
C LEU A 38 -4.62 0.57 19.33
N GLU A 39 -3.89 1.67 19.17
CA GLU A 39 -2.42 1.66 19.08
C GLU A 39 -1.76 1.97 20.41
N ALA A 40 -2.27 2.99 21.10
CA ALA A 40 -1.78 3.36 22.41
C ALA A 40 -2.87 4.10 23.20
N VAL A 41 -2.84 3.97 24.52
CA VAL A 41 -3.67 4.78 25.40
C VAL A 41 -2.93 5.09 26.70
N ASN A 42 -2.98 6.34 27.12
CA ASN A 42 -2.52 6.81 28.41
C ASN A 42 -3.48 7.90 28.95
N GLN A 43 -3.17 8.54 30.07
CA GLN A 43 -4.03 9.56 30.67
C GLN A 43 -4.29 10.79 29.81
N GLN A 44 -3.37 11.12 28.90
CA GLN A 44 -3.43 12.35 28.10
C GLN A 44 -3.92 12.10 26.67
N ARG A 45 -3.49 10.97 26.07
CA ARG A 45 -3.69 10.69 24.64
C ARG A 45 -4.10 9.24 24.40
N CYS A 46 -5.00 9.09 23.43
CA CYS A 46 -5.36 7.80 22.86
C CYS A 46 -5.03 7.84 21.36
N VAL A 47 -4.29 6.86 20.89
CA VAL A 47 -3.84 6.72 19.49
C VAL A 47 -4.60 5.59 18.83
N ILE A 48 -5.29 5.91 17.75
CA ILE A 48 -6.22 5.03 17.05
C ILE A 48 -5.67 4.73 15.67
N ASN A 49 -5.67 3.45 15.30
CA ASN A 49 -5.20 2.97 14.01
C ASN A 49 -6.15 3.31 12.86
N SER A 50 -5.57 3.56 11.68
CA SER A 50 -6.30 3.58 10.42
C SER A 50 -6.32 2.19 9.76
N PRO A 51 -7.29 1.91 8.85
CA PRO A 51 -7.33 0.68 8.09
C PRO A 51 -6.11 0.46 7.20
N GLN A 52 -5.40 1.54 6.85
CA GLN A 52 -4.20 1.48 6.01
C GLN A 52 -3.13 0.56 6.60
N ARG A 53 -2.91 0.63 7.92
CA ARG A 53 -1.93 -0.24 8.60
C ARG A 53 -2.34 -1.72 8.51
N ASN A 54 -3.61 -2.00 8.74
CA ASN A 54 -4.12 -3.37 8.66
C ASN A 54 -4.01 -3.90 7.23
N SER A 55 -4.38 -3.09 6.23
CA SER A 55 -4.24 -3.43 4.81
C SER A 55 -2.79 -3.68 4.39
N GLN A 56 -1.82 -2.96 4.95
CA GLN A 56 -0.40 -3.25 4.71
C GLN A 56 -0.02 -4.64 5.18
N LEU A 57 -0.39 -5.02 6.40
CA LEU A 57 -0.02 -6.30 7.01
C LEU A 57 -0.74 -7.49 6.38
N THR A 58 -2.02 -7.33 6.05
CA THR A 58 -2.87 -8.45 5.58
C THR A 58 -2.88 -8.63 4.07
N ASN A 59 -2.67 -7.57 3.31
CA ASN A 59 -2.79 -7.60 1.84
C ASN A 59 -1.47 -7.25 1.14
N THR A 60 -0.90 -6.07 1.45
CA THR A 60 0.21 -5.53 0.63
C THR A 60 1.50 -6.32 0.84
N ILE A 61 1.84 -6.68 2.07
CA ILE A 61 3.05 -7.46 2.37
C ILE A 61 2.95 -8.88 1.82
N PRO A 62 1.87 -9.66 2.06
CA PRO A 62 1.72 -10.98 1.46
C PRO A 62 1.75 -10.93 -0.06
N PHE A 63 1.07 -9.96 -0.68
CA PHE A 63 1.10 -9.79 -2.13
C PHE A 63 2.50 -9.47 -2.66
N PHE A 64 3.25 -8.60 -1.98
CA PHE A 64 4.64 -8.32 -2.31
C PHE A 64 5.51 -9.58 -2.25
N ILE A 65 5.34 -10.43 -1.22
CA ILE A 65 6.08 -11.69 -1.10
C ILE A 65 5.75 -12.62 -2.26
N VAL A 66 4.48 -12.75 -2.63
CA VAL A 66 4.06 -13.57 -3.78
C VAL A 66 4.68 -13.05 -5.07
N LEU A 67 4.63 -11.74 -5.31
CA LEU A 67 5.28 -11.12 -6.47
C LEU A 67 6.77 -11.38 -6.50
N LEU A 68 7.44 -11.30 -5.36
CA LEU A 68 8.87 -11.55 -5.24
C LEU A 68 9.21 -13.00 -5.60
N VAL A 69 8.47 -13.97 -5.06
CA VAL A 69 8.63 -15.40 -5.37
C VAL A 69 8.39 -15.66 -6.87
N MET A 70 7.33 -15.08 -7.43
CA MET A 70 7.05 -15.19 -8.87
C MET A 70 8.18 -14.60 -9.74
N ALA A 71 8.72 -13.43 -9.33
CA ALA A 71 9.85 -12.82 -10.03
C ALA A 71 11.09 -13.73 -10.04
N PHE A 72 11.42 -14.32 -8.90
CA PHE A 72 12.54 -15.26 -8.81
C PHE A 72 12.30 -16.52 -9.64
N TYR A 73 11.10 -17.10 -9.58
CA TYR A 73 10.75 -18.29 -10.34
C TYR A 73 10.85 -18.06 -11.86
N THR A 74 10.29 -16.95 -12.33
CA THR A 74 10.33 -16.60 -13.76
C THR A 74 11.74 -16.26 -14.23
N LEU A 75 12.52 -15.53 -13.42
CA LEU A 75 13.91 -15.22 -13.72
C LEU A 75 14.77 -16.49 -13.81
N PHE A 76 14.59 -17.41 -12.85
CA PHE A 76 15.29 -18.70 -12.86
C PHE A 76 14.92 -19.55 -14.06
N GLY A 77 13.62 -19.63 -14.39
CA GLY A 77 13.12 -20.31 -15.59
C GLY A 77 13.75 -19.76 -16.85
N PHE A 78 13.73 -18.44 -17.02
CA PHE A 78 14.33 -17.73 -18.15
C PHE A 78 15.83 -18.02 -18.29
N ILE A 79 16.59 -17.90 -17.20
CA ILE A 79 18.04 -18.19 -17.23
C ILE A 79 18.30 -19.64 -17.61
N SER A 80 17.56 -20.59 -17.03
CA SER A 80 17.70 -22.02 -17.32
C SER A 80 17.40 -22.34 -18.78
N GLU A 81 16.36 -21.75 -19.33
CA GLU A 81 15.97 -21.93 -20.74
C GLU A 81 17.03 -21.39 -21.70
N HIS A 82 17.54 -20.18 -21.44
CA HIS A 82 18.60 -19.59 -22.25
C HIS A 82 19.94 -20.37 -22.18
N ILE A 83 20.26 -20.99 -21.05
CA ILE A 83 21.40 -21.88 -20.93
C ILE A 83 21.21 -23.10 -21.85
N ASN A 84 19.99 -23.67 -21.87
CA ASN A 84 19.69 -24.82 -22.74
C ASN A 84 19.69 -24.44 -24.23
N TYR A 85 19.12 -23.32 -24.60
CA TYR A 85 19.16 -22.80 -25.98
C TYR A 85 20.59 -22.53 -26.45
N LYS A 86 21.42 -21.94 -25.60
CA LYS A 86 22.84 -21.74 -25.92
C LYS A 86 23.55 -23.07 -26.18
N ARG A 87 23.34 -24.09 -25.34
CA ARG A 87 23.93 -25.44 -25.54
C ARG A 87 23.44 -26.08 -26.83
N HIS A 88 22.14 -25.96 -27.10
CA HIS A 88 21.57 -26.48 -28.35
C HIS A 88 22.17 -25.77 -29.57
N PHE A 89 22.28 -24.45 -29.55
CA PHE A 89 22.89 -23.66 -30.60
C PHE A 89 24.35 -24.08 -30.84
N GLN A 90 25.15 -24.26 -29.81
CA GLN A 90 26.52 -24.74 -29.92
C GLN A 90 26.57 -26.12 -30.55
N SER A 91 25.74 -27.08 -30.15
CA SER A 91 25.65 -28.39 -30.75
C SER A 91 25.26 -28.34 -32.25
N MET A 92 24.37 -27.41 -32.63
CA MET A 92 24.01 -27.22 -34.04
C MET A 92 25.18 -26.65 -34.86
N VAL A 93 25.90 -25.67 -34.32
CA VAL A 93 27.12 -25.14 -35.00
C VAL A 93 28.12 -26.24 -35.22
N GLU A 94 28.45 -27.05 -34.21
CA GLU A 94 29.38 -28.17 -34.30
C GLU A 94 28.96 -29.22 -35.36
N LYS A 95 27.65 -29.55 -35.40
CA LYS A 95 27.12 -30.48 -36.41
C LYS A 95 27.22 -29.92 -37.83
N VAL A 96 26.88 -28.64 -38.03
CA VAL A 96 26.94 -28.00 -39.35
C VAL A 96 28.41 -27.89 -39.81
N GLU A 97 29.30 -27.50 -38.89
CA GLU A 97 30.76 -27.45 -39.18
C GLU A 97 31.32 -28.80 -39.56
N ALA A 98 31.05 -29.85 -38.76
CA ALA A 98 31.53 -31.21 -39.05
C ALA A 98 31.05 -31.75 -40.40
N LYS A 99 29.82 -31.39 -40.81
CA LYS A 99 29.24 -31.88 -42.05
C LYS A 99 29.70 -31.11 -43.29
N TYR A 100 29.84 -29.79 -43.19
CA TYR A 100 29.96 -28.93 -44.37
C TYR A 100 31.28 -28.14 -44.44
N SER A 101 32.21 -28.27 -43.48
CA SER A 101 33.48 -27.54 -43.50
C SER A 101 34.33 -27.79 -44.73
N ASN A 102 34.26 -29.02 -45.30
CA ASN A 102 35.07 -29.48 -46.43
C ASN A 102 34.30 -29.60 -47.76
N GLU A 103 33.00 -29.24 -47.78
CA GLU A 103 32.19 -29.34 -48.98
C GLU A 103 32.30 -28.07 -49.84
N LEU A 104 32.86 -28.19 -51.04
CA LEU A 104 33.09 -27.08 -51.97
C LEU A 104 31.90 -26.81 -52.92
N ASN A 105 30.99 -27.77 -53.11
CA ASN A 105 29.86 -27.66 -54.05
C ASN A 105 28.54 -27.87 -53.38
N LEU A 106 28.09 -26.81 -52.65
CA LEU A 106 26.77 -26.79 -52.02
C LEU A 106 25.74 -26.17 -52.97
N ASN A 107 24.52 -26.73 -53.00
CA ASN A 107 23.40 -26.07 -53.68
C ASN A 107 23.02 -24.77 -52.96
N ALA A 108 22.38 -23.84 -53.68
CA ALA A 108 22.10 -22.50 -53.18
C ALA A 108 21.34 -22.46 -51.81
N PRO A 109 20.30 -23.27 -51.53
CA PRO A 109 19.64 -23.28 -50.21
C PRO A 109 20.55 -23.79 -49.11
N THR A 110 21.35 -24.86 -49.36
CA THR A 110 22.30 -25.40 -48.36
C THR A 110 23.43 -24.41 -48.09
N LEU A 111 23.91 -23.72 -49.11
CA LEU A 111 24.92 -22.68 -48.97
C LEU A 111 24.42 -21.52 -48.08
N LYS A 112 23.19 -21.09 -48.31
CA LYS A 112 22.57 -20.06 -47.46
C LYS A 112 22.49 -20.50 -45.98
N TYR A 113 22.03 -21.73 -45.74
CA TYR A 113 21.96 -22.32 -44.41
C TYR A 113 23.33 -22.39 -43.73
N VAL A 114 24.36 -22.91 -44.41
CA VAL A 114 25.73 -23.03 -43.88
C VAL A 114 26.32 -21.64 -43.61
N ASN A 115 26.13 -20.67 -44.50
CA ASN A 115 26.64 -19.31 -44.31
C ASN A 115 26.09 -18.63 -43.06
N THR A 116 24.90 -18.97 -42.60
CA THR A 116 24.34 -18.47 -41.35
C THR A 116 25.14 -18.95 -40.15
N TYR A 117 25.70 -20.18 -40.18
CA TYR A 117 26.50 -20.74 -39.08
C TYR A 117 28.00 -20.42 -39.18
N ARG A 118 28.52 -20.09 -40.38
CA ARG A 118 29.95 -19.83 -40.62
C ARG A 118 30.64 -18.87 -39.66
N PRO A 119 30.01 -17.77 -39.21
CA PRO A 119 30.64 -16.84 -38.27
C PRO A 119 30.99 -17.46 -36.90
N TYR A 120 30.43 -18.65 -36.62
CA TYR A 120 30.62 -19.36 -35.35
C TYR A 120 31.53 -20.58 -35.46
N PHE A 121 31.99 -20.96 -36.68
CA PHE A 121 32.87 -22.08 -36.89
C PHE A 121 34.22 -21.89 -36.19
N GLY A 122 34.82 -22.99 -35.71
CA GLY A 122 36.08 -23.00 -34.98
C GLY A 122 35.98 -22.53 -33.53
N LYS A 123 34.80 -22.04 -33.09
CA LYS A 123 34.62 -21.61 -31.72
C LYS A 123 34.27 -22.79 -30.82
N LYS A 124 35.29 -23.32 -30.08
CA LYS A 124 35.07 -24.41 -29.10
C LYS A 124 34.01 -24.11 -28.03
N ASN A 125 33.78 -22.84 -27.75
CA ASN A 125 32.76 -22.39 -26.82
C ASN A 125 32.18 -21.05 -27.28
N ILE A 126 30.90 -21.06 -27.67
CA ILE A 126 30.20 -19.84 -28.07
C ILE A 126 29.98 -19.02 -26.84
N ASN A 127 30.50 -17.78 -26.81
CA ASN A 127 30.28 -16.88 -25.68
C ASN A 127 28.83 -16.42 -25.65
N TYR A 128 28.43 -15.82 -24.50
CA TYR A 128 27.03 -15.43 -24.27
C TYR A 128 26.59 -14.31 -25.23
N TRP A 129 27.50 -13.41 -25.63
CA TRP A 129 27.19 -12.32 -26.56
C TRP A 129 26.95 -12.80 -27.98
N ASP A 130 27.74 -13.76 -28.45
CA ASP A 130 27.54 -14.38 -29.74
C ASP A 130 26.20 -15.13 -29.80
N TYR A 131 25.86 -15.85 -28.72
CA TYR A 131 24.58 -16.50 -28.60
C TYR A 131 23.41 -15.47 -28.62
N ILE A 132 23.48 -14.37 -27.83
CA ILE A 132 22.44 -13.34 -27.80
C ILE A 132 22.28 -12.68 -29.19
N LYS A 133 23.37 -12.44 -29.92
CA LYS A 133 23.31 -11.91 -31.28
C LYS A 133 22.61 -12.90 -32.23
N ALA A 134 22.97 -14.20 -32.17
CA ALA A 134 22.33 -15.24 -32.95
C ALA A 134 20.83 -15.38 -32.61
N TYR A 135 20.49 -15.33 -31.31
CA TYR A 135 19.11 -15.40 -30.83
C TYR A 135 18.28 -14.23 -31.35
N ASN A 136 18.80 -13.01 -31.26
CA ASN A 136 18.09 -11.79 -31.68
C ASN A 136 18.07 -11.58 -33.22
N SER A 137 18.88 -12.30 -33.99
CA SER A 137 18.88 -12.19 -35.46
C SER A 137 17.59 -12.75 -36.08
N GLY A 138 16.89 -13.65 -35.36
CA GLY A 138 15.70 -14.36 -35.87
C GLY A 138 16.02 -15.44 -36.90
N GLU A 139 17.31 -15.68 -37.21
CA GLU A 139 17.73 -16.65 -38.20
C GLU A 139 17.77 -18.08 -37.64
N PHE A 140 18.01 -18.22 -36.36
CA PHE A 140 18.18 -19.52 -35.68
C PHE A 140 16.98 -19.90 -34.80
N PHE A 141 16.23 -18.91 -34.36
CA PHE A 141 15.10 -19.06 -33.44
C PHE A 141 13.90 -18.26 -33.96
N THR A 142 12.86 -18.97 -34.38
CA THR A 142 11.65 -18.36 -34.95
C THR A 142 10.90 -17.48 -33.95
N ASP A 143 11.00 -17.79 -32.67
CA ASP A 143 10.28 -17.08 -31.59
C ASP A 143 11.12 -15.99 -30.93
N GLY A 144 12.42 -15.86 -31.30
CA GLY A 144 13.34 -14.94 -30.63
C GLY A 144 12.94 -13.47 -30.62
N GLN A 145 12.20 -13.01 -31.63
CA GLN A 145 11.70 -11.63 -31.67
C GLN A 145 10.55 -11.41 -30.70
N TYR A 146 9.62 -12.36 -30.58
CA TYR A 146 8.49 -12.27 -29.67
C TYR A 146 8.97 -12.32 -28.20
N GLU A 147 9.87 -13.25 -27.88
CA GLU A 147 10.46 -13.36 -26.55
C GLU A 147 11.25 -12.12 -26.15
N LYS A 148 11.91 -11.44 -27.09
CA LYS A 148 12.58 -10.16 -26.83
C LYS A 148 11.64 -9.10 -26.25
N TYR A 149 10.44 -8.96 -26.80
CA TYR A 149 9.46 -8.00 -26.28
C TYR A 149 8.92 -8.44 -24.91
N LEU A 150 8.73 -9.73 -24.70
CA LEU A 150 8.36 -10.27 -23.39
C LEU A 150 9.45 -9.97 -22.35
N VAL A 151 10.71 -10.23 -22.66
CA VAL A 151 11.85 -9.96 -21.76
C VAL A 151 11.95 -8.48 -21.41
N ILE A 152 11.85 -7.59 -22.40
CA ILE A 152 11.87 -6.14 -22.16
C ILE A 152 10.68 -5.75 -21.29
N GLY A 153 9.48 -6.28 -21.57
CA GLY A 153 8.30 -6.06 -20.74
C GLY A 153 8.54 -6.50 -19.29
N TRP A 154 9.06 -7.70 -19.08
CA TRP A 154 9.39 -8.21 -17.76
C TRP A 154 10.46 -7.38 -17.04
N LEU A 155 11.52 -6.96 -17.72
CA LEU A 155 12.59 -6.13 -17.14
C LEU A 155 12.12 -4.73 -16.72
N ILE A 156 11.08 -4.21 -17.34
CA ILE A 156 10.52 -2.89 -17.00
C ILE A 156 9.42 -3.04 -15.95
N PHE A 157 8.44 -3.92 -16.20
CA PHE A 157 7.24 -4.02 -15.35
C PHE A 157 7.53 -4.67 -13.99
N PHE A 158 8.31 -5.75 -13.93
CA PHE A 158 8.55 -6.44 -12.67
C PHE A 158 9.30 -5.59 -11.63
N PRO A 159 10.43 -4.97 -11.95
CA PRO A 159 11.11 -4.07 -11.01
C PRO A 159 10.24 -2.89 -10.59
N GLY A 160 9.45 -2.34 -11.51
CA GLY A 160 8.50 -1.27 -11.22
C GLY A 160 7.41 -1.69 -10.22
N PHE A 161 6.81 -2.86 -10.44
CA PHE A 161 5.82 -3.42 -9.51
C PHE A 161 6.44 -3.79 -8.16
N LEU A 162 7.59 -4.44 -8.14
CA LEU A 162 8.28 -4.78 -6.89
C LEU A 162 8.66 -3.53 -6.11
N TRP A 163 9.15 -2.50 -6.79
CA TRP A 163 9.46 -1.22 -6.15
C TRP A 163 8.19 -0.56 -5.57
N LEU A 164 7.10 -0.48 -6.37
CA LEU A 164 5.84 0.12 -5.95
C LEU A 164 5.24 -0.60 -4.73
N PHE A 165 5.09 -1.93 -4.83
CA PHE A 165 4.52 -2.72 -3.73
C PHE A 165 5.45 -2.80 -2.52
N GLY A 166 6.75 -2.85 -2.74
CA GLY A 166 7.74 -2.74 -1.67
C GLY A 166 7.65 -1.38 -0.95
N TYR A 167 7.54 -0.29 -1.70
CA TYR A 167 7.35 1.04 -1.12
C TYR A 167 6.04 1.12 -0.32
N LEU A 168 4.93 0.68 -0.90
CA LEU A 168 3.63 0.68 -0.23
C LEU A 168 3.62 -0.22 1.02
N SER A 169 4.33 -1.35 1.00
CA SER A 169 4.38 -2.30 2.11
C SER A 169 5.21 -1.79 3.30
N PHE A 170 6.34 -1.14 3.03
CA PHE A 170 7.35 -0.90 4.07
C PHE A 170 7.58 0.58 4.38
N PHE A 171 7.37 1.46 3.42
CA PHE A 171 7.73 2.88 3.55
C PHE A 171 6.54 3.82 3.68
N THR A 172 5.32 3.37 3.40
CA THR A 172 4.14 4.22 3.60
C THR A 172 3.88 4.39 5.10
N PRO A 173 3.95 5.62 5.63
CA PRO A 173 3.78 5.84 7.05
C PRO A 173 2.32 5.63 7.47
N PRO A 174 2.07 5.04 8.63
CA PRO A 174 0.72 4.93 9.17
C PRO A 174 0.17 6.33 9.54
N VAL A 175 -1.10 6.53 9.29
CA VAL A 175 -1.83 7.73 9.71
C VAL A 175 -2.73 7.36 10.88
N TYR A 176 -2.55 8.03 12.02
CA TYR A 176 -3.30 7.78 13.24
C TYR A 176 -4.31 8.88 13.50
N LEU A 177 -5.42 8.54 14.17
CA LEU A 177 -6.25 9.52 14.88
C LEU A 177 -5.79 9.58 16.32
N ILE A 178 -5.54 10.76 16.80
CA ILE A 178 -5.11 11.01 18.17
C ILE A 178 -6.22 11.78 18.89
N ALA A 179 -6.74 11.17 19.93
CA ALA A 179 -7.66 11.82 20.86
C ALA A 179 -6.82 12.44 21.98
N ASP A 180 -6.69 13.76 21.97
CA ASP A 180 -6.00 14.54 23.00
C ASP A 180 -7.01 15.06 24.01
N ARG A 181 -7.07 14.41 25.16
CA ARG A 181 -8.04 14.73 26.21
C ARG A 181 -7.78 16.09 26.86
N GLN A 182 -6.51 16.45 27.04
CA GLN A 182 -6.15 17.71 27.66
C GLN A 182 -6.60 18.91 26.82
N ARG A 183 -6.47 18.81 25.52
CA ARG A 183 -6.87 19.86 24.58
C ARG A 183 -8.34 19.76 24.15
N GLY A 184 -8.98 18.64 24.44
CA GLY A 184 -10.36 18.37 24.00
C GLY A 184 -10.50 18.29 22.48
N ILE A 185 -9.47 17.79 21.78
CA ILE A 185 -9.46 17.70 20.32
C ILE A 185 -9.19 16.26 19.84
N LEU A 186 -9.75 15.96 18.68
CA LEU A 186 -9.39 14.79 17.87
C LEU A 186 -8.58 15.27 16.68
N TYR A 187 -7.38 14.74 16.48
CA TYR A 187 -6.55 15.16 15.35
C TYR A 187 -5.83 14.01 14.69
N SER A 188 -5.48 14.23 13.45
CA SER A 188 -4.64 13.36 12.63
C SER A 188 -3.63 14.20 11.88
N TYR A 189 -2.46 13.66 11.59
CA TYR A 189 -1.47 14.34 10.77
C TYR A 189 -0.82 13.38 9.78
N GLY A 190 -0.37 13.93 8.66
CA GLY A 190 0.33 13.18 7.62
C GLY A 190 0.77 14.10 6.50
N MET A 191 1.94 13.82 5.95
CA MET A 191 2.57 14.66 4.90
C MET A 191 2.70 16.14 5.32
N GLY A 192 3.07 16.40 6.58
CA GLY A 192 3.22 17.76 7.10
C GLY A 192 1.92 18.52 7.38
N LYS A 193 0.74 17.90 7.22
CA LYS A 193 -0.57 18.55 7.38
C LYS A 193 -1.32 18.02 8.58
N VAL A 194 -1.87 18.92 9.37
CA VAL A 194 -2.75 18.62 10.50
C VAL A 194 -4.21 18.69 10.06
N ARG A 195 -5.01 17.81 10.62
CA ARG A 195 -6.47 17.75 10.45
C ARG A 195 -7.06 17.50 11.82
N LEU A 196 -8.02 18.30 12.25
CA LEU A 196 -8.56 18.19 13.59
C LEU A 196 -10.04 18.55 13.65
N THR A 197 -10.65 18.21 14.78
CA THR A 197 -11.96 18.72 15.23
C THR A 197 -11.95 18.82 16.76
N ARG A 198 -12.75 19.73 17.32
CA ARG A 198 -13.01 19.71 18.76
C ARG A 198 -13.86 18.50 19.11
N TYR A 199 -13.55 17.81 20.19
CA TYR A 199 -14.32 16.63 20.60
C TYR A 199 -15.81 16.94 20.78
N LYS A 200 -16.15 18.08 21.43
CA LYS A 200 -17.53 18.49 21.64
C LYS A 200 -18.33 18.74 20.36
N GLU A 201 -17.64 18.96 19.25
CA GLU A 201 -18.19 19.27 17.93
C GLU A 201 -17.96 18.13 16.94
N ALA A 202 -17.26 17.09 17.38
CA ALA A 202 -16.93 15.96 16.54
C ALA A 202 -18.19 15.26 16.03
N GLN A 203 -18.20 15.01 14.74
CA GLN A 203 -19.27 14.32 14.05
C GLN A 203 -18.75 13.03 13.42
N PHE A 204 -19.56 12.01 13.46
CA PHE A 204 -19.29 10.76 12.76
C PHE A 204 -20.46 10.44 11.82
N GLY A 205 -20.19 9.61 10.86
CA GLY A 205 -21.16 9.09 9.90
C GLY A 205 -20.62 7.86 9.21
N TYR A 206 -21.31 7.43 8.17
CA TYR A 206 -20.93 6.21 7.44
C TYR A 206 -20.66 6.52 5.97
N ALA A 207 -19.41 6.36 5.55
CA ALA A 207 -19.01 6.44 4.17
C ALA A 207 -19.04 5.02 3.56
N GLY A 208 -20.14 4.66 2.93
CA GLY A 208 -20.46 3.27 2.64
C GLY A 208 -20.76 2.51 3.94
N ASN A 209 -20.13 1.35 4.11
CA ASN A 209 -20.27 0.53 5.33
C ASN A 209 -19.19 0.83 6.39
N MET A 210 -18.41 1.89 6.21
CA MET A 210 -17.31 2.22 7.11
C MET A 210 -17.63 3.45 7.94
N LEU A 211 -17.36 3.34 9.23
CA LEU A 211 -17.38 4.48 10.14
C LEU A 211 -16.36 5.53 9.69
N ALA A 212 -16.75 6.79 9.71
CA ALA A 212 -15.91 7.91 9.40
C ALA A 212 -16.12 9.05 10.41
N ILE A 213 -15.03 9.66 10.86
CA ILE A 213 -15.04 10.84 11.70
C ILE A 213 -14.67 12.04 10.84
N LYS A 214 -15.44 13.13 10.97
CA LYS A 214 -15.23 14.36 10.25
C LYS A 214 -14.13 15.18 10.91
N LEU A 215 -13.07 15.45 10.17
CA LEU A 215 -11.97 16.31 10.56
C LEU A 215 -11.86 17.49 9.60
N TYR A 216 -11.26 18.57 10.05
CA TYR A 216 -11.04 19.77 9.27
C TYR A 216 -9.56 20.06 9.11
N GLY A 217 -9.16 20.45 7.93
CA GLY A 217 -7.81 20.90 7.61
C GLY A 217 -7.86 22.16 6.75
N ILE A 218 -6.73 22.79 6.50
CA ILE A 218 -6.64 23.98 5.64
C ILE A 218 -6.26 23.54 4.22
N ASN A 219 -7.00 24.05 3.25
CA ASN A 219 -6.63 23.93 1.85
C ASN A 219 -5.56 24.99 1.55
N GLU A 220 -4.34 24.58 1.25
CA GLU A 220 -3.21 25.49 0.99
C GLU A 220 -3.44 26.44 -0.19
N LYS A 221 -4.24 26.03 -1.19
CA LYS A 221 -4.49 26.85 -2.38
C LYS A 221 -5.49 27.97 -2.10
N THR A 222 -6.51 27.70 -1.29
CA THR A 222 -7.60 28.66 -1.05
C THR A 222 -7.55 29.26 0.34
N GLY A 223 -6.76 28.70 1.22
CA GLY A 223 -6.74 29.06 2.64
C GLY A 223 -8.03 28.72 3.39
N GLN A 224 -9.01 28.09 2.78
CA GLN A 224 -10.31 27.77 3.39
C GLN A 224 -10.25 26.43 4.16
N LEU A 225 -11.24 26.23 5.06
CA LEU A 225 -11.42 24.92 5.68
C LEU A 225 -11.82 23.88 4.63
N LYS A 226 -11.24 22.69 4.76
CA LYS A 226 -11.58 21.51 3.97
C LYS A 226 -11.96 20.37 4.91
N THR A 227 -13.13 19.80 4.69
CA THR A 227 -13.57 18.60 5.39
C THR A 227 -12.83 17.36 4.88
N ILE A 228 -12.38 16.52 5.81
CA ILE A 228 -11.66 15.30 5.55
C ILE A 228 -12.25 14.20 6.44
N LEU A 229 -12.48 13.02 5.86
CA LEU A 229 -12.98 11.87 6.60
C LEU A 229 -11.82 11.01 7.08
N TYR A 230 -11.70 10.84 8.38
CA TYR A 230 -10.85 9.84 8.98
C TYR A 230 -11.65 8.56 9.21
N ARG A 231 -11.14 7.43 8.75
CA ARG A 231 -11.75 6.12 8.91
C ARG A 231 -10.94 5.31 9.92
N PRO A 232 -11.46 5.05 11.12
CA PRO A 232 -10.78 4.19 12.10
C PRO A 232 -10.81 2.72 11.65
N ASN A 233 -9.82 1.96 12.07
CA ASN A 233 -9.80 0.52 11.84
C ASN A 233 -10.59 -0.20 12.94
N VAL A 234 -11.89 -0.31 12.79
CA VAL A 234 -12.76 -0.87 13.83
C VAL A 234 -13.00 -2.38 13.70
N SER A 235 -12.77 -2.96 12.53
CA SER A 235 -13.06 -4.38 12.26
C SER A 235 -11.89 -5.29 12.57
N HIS A 236 -12.17 -6.43 13.21
CA HIS A 236 -11.22 -7.53 13.38
C HIS A 236 -10.93 -8.29 12.08
N TYR A 237 -11.88 -8.30 11.16
CA TYR A 237 -11.69 -8.91 9.87
C TYR A 237 -10.96 -7.92 8.95
N SER A 238 -9.97 -8.40 8.26
CA SER A 238 -9.08 -7.61 7.39
C SER A 238 -9.77 -6.90 6.22
N SER A 239 -11.09 -6.99 6.11
CA SER A 239 -11.82 -6.26 5.09
C SER A 239 -11.92 -4.79 5.50
N PHE A 240 -11.04 -3.99 4.91
CA PHE A 240 -11.09 -2.52 5.02
C PHE A 240 -12.36 -1.91 4.43
N LEU A 241 -13.27 -2.76 3.93
CA LEU A 241 -14.49 -2.34 3.22
C LEU A 241 -15.75 -2.42 4.07
N THR A 242 -15.74 -3.16 5.18
CA THR A 242 -16.96 -3.38 5.97
C THR A 242 -16.65 -3.45 7.46
N SER A 243 -17.43 -2.76 8.26
CA SER A 243 -17.49 -2.91 9.72
C SER A 243 -18.92 -3.23 10.14
N THR A 244 -19.06 -3.98 11.22
CA THR A 244 -20.38 -4.28 11.79
C THR A 244 -20.85 -3.12 12.68
N ASP A 245 -22.16 -3.00 12.87
CA ASP A 245 -22.71 -1.97 13.73
C ASP A 245 -22.24 -2.11 15.20
N SER A 246 -22.02 -3.34 15.66
CA SER A 246 -21.47 -3.60 16.99
C SER A 246 -20.02 -3.15 17.14
N GLU A 247 -19.17 -3.36 16.12
CA GLU A 247 -17.78 -2.88 16.12
C GLU A 247 -17.72 -1.36 16.09
N ASN A 248 -18.57 -0.74 15.28
CA ASN A 248 -18.68 0.72 15.21
C ASN A 248 -19.14 1.32 16.54
N HIS A 249 -20.17 0.73 17.14
CA HIS A 249 -20.68 1.16 18.45
C HIS A 249 -19.62 1.00 19.54
N ARG A 250 -18.92 -0.13 19.59
CA ARG A 250 -17.80 -0.35 20.52
C ARG A 250 -16.73 0.73 20.41
N PHE A 251 -16.35 1.08 19.19
CA PHE A 251 -15.35 2.14 18.98
C PHE A 251 -15.84 3.50 19.45
N ILE A 252 -17.09 3.87 19.13
CA ILE A 252 -17.68 5.16 19.51
C ILE A 252 -17.79 5.27 21.03
N THR A 253 -18.29 4.25 21.70
CA THR A 253 -18.43 4.23 23.18
C THR A 253 -17.07 4.25 23.86
N PHE A 254 -16.07 3.52 23.33
CA PHE A 254 -14.70 3.59 23.80
C PHE A 254 -14.13 5.01 23.71
N LEU A 255 -14.25 5.66 22.55
CA LEU A 255 -13.72 6.99 22.33
C LEU A 255 -14.39 8.02 23.24
N ASN A 256 -15.71 7.94 23.40
CA ASN A 256 -16.48 8.80 24.29
C ASN A 256 -16.10 8.58 25.75
N ALA A 257 -16.03 7.34 26.22
CA ALA A 257 -15.60 7.03 27.59
C ALA A 257 -14.19 7.56 27.86
N TYR A 258 -13.25 7.35 26.93
CA TYR A 258 -11.90 7.90 27.08
C TYR A 258 -11.89 9.42 27.17
N MET A 259 -12.57 10.11 26.26
CA MET A 259 -12.55 11.59 26.23
C MET A 259 -13.24 12.22 27.42
N GLN A 260 -14.31 11.63 27.96
CA GLN A 260 -15.07 12.17 29.09
C GLN A 260 -14.49 11.74 30.43
N GLN A 261 -14.19 10.46 30.61
CA GLN A 261 -13.83 9.88 31.90
C GLN A 261 -12.32 9.61 32.03
N GLY A 262 -11.61 9.45 30.90
CA GLY A 262 -10.18 9.22 30.86
C GLY A 262 -9.80 7.75 30.63
N ARG A 263 -8.50 7.47 30.75
CA ARG A 263 -7.95 6.14 30.50
C ARG A 263 -8.62 5.06 31.34
N ASP A 264 -8.84 5.31 32.62
CA ASP A 264 -9.31 4.29 33.57
C ASP A 264 -10.70 3.74 33.23
N ALA A 265 -11.50 4.50 32.46
CA ALA A 265 -12.79 4.05 31.94
C ALA A 265 -12.67 3.03 30.77
N VAL A 266 -11.51 2.95 30.12
CA VAL A 266 -11.32 2.12 28.93
C VAL A 266 -10.14 1.17 29.03
N SER A 267 -9.20 1.43 29.93
CA SER A 267 -8.04 0.59 30.18
C SER A 267 -7.49 0.78 31.58
N PRO A 268 -7.25 -0.29 32.34
CA PRO A 268 -6.73 -0.19 33.70
C PRO A 268 -5.27 0.29 33.76
N VAL A 269 -4.54 0.16 32.66
CA VAL A 269 -3.11 0.49 32.56
C VAL A 269 -2.83 1.23 31.26
N ASP A 270 -1.69 1.91 31.22
CA ASP A 270 -1.18 2.46 29.97
C ASP A 270 -0.85 1.29 29.01
N TYR A 271 -1.25 1.47 27.75
CA TYR A 271 -1.05 0.48 26.72
C TYR A 271 -0.36 1.09 25.50
N GLN A 272 0.56 0.33 24.92
CA GLN A 272 1.17 0.63 23.63
C GLN A 272 1.34 -0.66 22.82
N ALA A 273 0.81 -0.69 21.62
CA ALA A 273 0.97 -1.81 20.70
C ALA A 273 2.44 -1.97 20.30
N ARG A 274 2.84 -3.21 20.05
CA ARG A 274 4.18 -3.49 19.52
C ARG A 274 4.30 -2.91 18.10
N LYS A 275 5.40 -2.22 17.84
CA LYS A 275 5.71 -1.75 16.50
C LYS A 275 5.89 -2.95 15.56
N PRO A 276 5.33 -2.91 14.35
CA PRO A 276 5.55 -3.98 13.37
C PRO A 276 7.03 -4.08 13.00
N PHE A 277 7.51 -5.30 12.81
CA PHE A 277 8.92 -5.59 12.51
C PHE A 277 9.38 -5.01 11.20
N LEU A 278 8.73 -4.62 10.25
CA LEU A 278 9.19 -4.10 8.96
C LEU A 278 8.52 -2.77 8.56
N SER A 279 8.21 -1.91 9.53
CA SER A 279 7.65 -0.59 9.24
C SER A 279 8.74 0.47 9.30
N PHE A 280 9.21 0.92 8.16
CA PHE A 280 10.24 1.96 8.02
C PHE A 280 9.64 3.36 7.82
N GLY A 281 8.38 3.43 7.44
CA GLY A 281 7.68 4.71 7.25
C GLY A 281 7.54 5.46 8.58
N LYS A 282 8.07 6.69 8.61
CA LYS A 282 7.93 7.60 9.75
C LYS A 282 6.97 8.71 9.37
N ASN A 283 6.08 9.03 10.29
CA ASN A 283 5.18 10.18 10.17
C ASN A 283 5.50 11.13 11.35
N PRO A 284 6.53 11.96 11.22
CA PRO A 284 6.88 12.88 12.29
C PRO A 284 5.80 13.94 12.46
N LEU A 285 5.66 14.43 13.69
CA LEU A 285 4.81 15.57 13.97
C LEU A 285 5.31 16.78 13.16
N PRO A 286 4.45 17.52 12.44
CA PRO A 286 4.87 18.72 11.72
C PRO A 286 5.55 19.72 12.65
N ALA A 287 6.61 20.39 12.18
CA ALA A 287 7.34 21.37 12.95
C ALA A 287 6.45 22.58 13.38
N ASP A 288 5.50 22.92 12.54
CA ASP A 288 4.53 23.98 12.72
C ASP A 288 3.16 23.47 13.28
N PHE A 289 3.16 22.31 13.95
CA PHE A 289 1.95 21.66 14.43
C PHE A 289 1.03 22.60 15.23
N GLU A 290 1.57 23.32 16.22
CA GLU A 290 0.77 24.21 17.06
C GLU A 290 0.16 25.35 16.24
N GLN A 291 0.90 25.92 15.33
CA GLN A 291 0.41 26.96 14.43
C GLN A 291 -0.74 26.48 13.54
N GLN A 292 -0.61 25.26 12.97
CA GLN A 292 -1.68 24.66 12.17
C GLN A 292 -2.93 24.40 13.03
N VAL A 293 -2.76 23.91 14.27
CA VAL A 293 -3.87 23.67 15.21
C VAL A 293 -4.61 24.97 15.47
N GLU A 294 -3.91 26.04 15.85
CA GLU A 294 -4.51 27.34 16.13
C GLU A 294 -5.25 27.92 14.92
N GLN A 295 -4.65 27.84 13.75
CA GLN A 295 -5.26 28.31 12.51
C GLN A 295 -6.55 27.58 12.17
N ILE A 296 -6.59 26.26 12.33
CA ILE A 296 -7.81 25.47 12.06
C ILE A 296 -8.90 25.82 13.07
N LEU A 297 -8.55 25.89 14.36
CA LEU A 297 -9.51 26.22 15.41
C LEU A 297 -10.10 27.62 15.23
N ALA A 298 -9.26 28.63 14.89
CA ALA A 298 -9.72 29.99 14.64
C ALA A 298 -10.71 30.05 13.46
N LYS A 299 -10.45 29.29 12.38
CA LYS A 299 -11.35 29.22 11.23
C LYS A 299 -12.67 28.53 11.55
N LEU A 300 -12.65 27.46 12.35
CA LEU A 300 -13.86 26.81 12.84
C LEU A 300 -14.73 27.78 13.65
N ASP A 301 -14.11 28.65 14.46
CA ASP A 301 -14.84 29.68 15.20
C ASP A 301 -15.42 30.79 14.30
N GLN A 302 -14.71 31.14 13.23
CA GLN A 302 -15.22 32.10 12.24
C GLN A 302 -16.42 31.55 11.47
N GLU A 303 -16.36 30.29 10.98
CA GLU A 303 -17.50 29.68 10.28
C GLU A 303 -18.76 29.60 11.17
N LYS A 304 -18.60 29.28 12.46
CA LYS A 304 -19.72 29.27 13.37
C LYS A 304 -20.40 30.63 13.55
N LYS A 305 -19.62 31.71 13.60
CA LYS A 305 -20.16 33.08 13.72
C LYS A 305 -20.91 33.50 12.45
N HIS A 306 -20.60 32.93 11.30
CA HIS A 306 -21.31 33.20 10.07
C HIS A 306 -22.61 32.40 9.91
N HIS A 307 -22.78 31.32 10.64
CA HIS A 307 -23.96 30.45 10.60
C HIS A 307 -24.90 30.63 11.82
N ALA A 308 -24.50 31.39 12.82
CA ALA A 308 -25.32 31.78 13.97
C ALA A 308 -26.01 33.14 13.73
#